data_4eec72b3c1f43534f2231cf8cd08161f
#
_entry.id   4eec72b3c1f43534f2231cf8cd08161f
#
_cell.length_a   1.000
_cell.length_b   1.000
_cell.length_c   1.000
_cell.angle_alpha   90.00
_cell.angle_beta   90.00
_cell.angle_gamma   90.00
#
_symmetry.space_group_name_H-M   'P 1'
#
loop_
_entity.id
_entity.type
_entity.pdbx_description
1 polymer ?
#
loop_
_entity_poly.entity_id
_entity_poly.type
_entity_poly.pdbx_seq_one_letter_code
_entity_poly.pdbx_strand_id
1 'polypeptide(L)'
;MLIVYGVNRKIIRKRIVNDRHSINESMGHVMSNIVLIIMPIILSAFIYNVNGYINSYMYSGIMDIKGAAKDVIQTLYSEYGYYMTLINIPLTLASTAPTSMIPEVSAHYAMHDIEGANMKTDRATWISMLISIPAAVGLAVLSGPITRLIFPGTNGVGGQLLILGGITIILNGNSNITNGVLQGIGKPKLPMIHAAIALVADVIAMALLLVFTNLGVYTIVIAQIVYAVVMCLLNDRSIKKYMGYKNPWRSAYLSPFLASIPMGVVAGVVYYGLYVLIHSNVICLGISVILAAVVYFIVYLFVSKPGEEELGMMPGGRYMKKLARMMKICLLYTSPSPRDQRGS
;
A
#
# COMPACT_ATOMS: atom_id res chain seq x y z
N MET A 1 -16.58 -12.10 -13.81
CA MET A 1 -16.10 -13.41 -14.30
C MET A 1 -17.08 -14.05 -15.29
N LEU A 2 -18.34 -14.33 -14.94
CA LEU A 2 -19.31 -14.97 -15.84
C LEU A 2 -19.56 -14.23 -17.17
N ILE A 3 -19.63 -12.90 -17.14
CA ILE A 3 -19.80 -12.06 -18.34
C ILE A 3 -18.58 -12.17 -19.27
N VAL A 4 -17.36 -12.11 -18.71
CA VAL A 4 -16.11 -12.25 -19.48
C VAL A 4 -16.01 -13.66 -20.08
N TYR A 5 -16.41 -14.70 -19.35
CA TYR A 5 -16.51 -16.05 -19.86
C TYR A 5 -17.55 -16.15 -21.00
N GLY A 6 -18.73 -15.56 -20.83
CA GLY A 6 -19.77 -15.53 -21.84
C GLY A 6 -19.32 -14.91 -23.16
N VAL A 7 -18.68 -13.73 -23.09
CA VAL A 7 -18.14 -13.02 -24.26
C VAL A 7 -17.03 -13.80 -24.96
N ASN A 8 -16.14 -14.44 -24.20
CA ASN A 8 -14.98 -15.16 -24.74
C ASN A 8 -15.21 -16.67 -24.93
N ARG A 9 -16.42 -17.16 -24.69
CA ARG A 9 -16.75 -18.60 -24.72
C ARG A 9 -16.30 -19.32 -26.01
N LYS A 10 -16.47 -18.68 -27.16
CA LYS A 10 -16.05 -19.25 -28.47
C LYS A 10 -14.54 -19.41 -28.57
N ILE A 11 -13.78 -18.41 -28.08
CA ILE A 11 -12.31 -18.42 -28.13
C ILE A 11 -11.77 -19.47 -27.13
N ILE A 12 -12.32 -19.51 -25.93
CA ILE A 12 -11.95 -20.47 -24.88
C ILE A 12 -12.22 -21.89 -25.35
N ARG A 13 -13.42 -22.15 -25.94
CA ARG A 13 -13.79 -23.47 -26.45
C ARG A 13 -12.86 -23.95 -27.58
N LYS A 14 -12.47 -23.02 -28.50
CA LYS A 14 -11.52 -23.33 -29.57
C LYS A 14 -10.12 -23.67 -29.04
N ARG A 15 -9.66 -22.99 -27.98
CA ARG A 15 -8.39 -23.30 -27.31
C ARG A 15 -8.43 -24.66 -26.60
N ILE A 16 -9.51 -24.98 -25.88
CA ILE A 16 -9.69 -26.25 -25.19
C ILE A 16 -9.69 -27.43 -26.18
N VAL A 17 -10.37 -27.31 -27.32
CA VAL A 17 -10.44 -28.36 -28.34
C VAL A 17 -9.08 -28.59 -29.02
N ASN A 18 -8.25 -27.56 -29.17
CA ASN A 18 -6.93 -27.64 -29.78
C ASN A 18 -5.80 -27.94 -28.80
N ASP A 19 -6.11 -28.11 -27.49
CA ASP A 19 -5.09 -28.40 -26.49
C ASP A 19 -4.73 -29.89 -26.54
N ARG A 20 -3.53 -30.18 -27.06
CA ARG A 20 -2.95 -31.53 -27.15
C ARG A 20 -2.28 -32.00 -25.85
N HIS A 21 -2.20 -31.14 -24.84
CA HIS A 21 -1.53 -31.40 -23.57
C HIS A 21 -2.51 -31.41 -22.39
N SER A 22 -3.78 -31.74 -22.64
CA SER A 22 -4.77 -31.83 -21.56
C SER A 22 -4.38 -32.92 -20.55
N ILE A 23 -4.09 -32.49 -19.32
CA ILE A 23 -3.85 -33.39 -18.19
C ILE A 23 -5.21 -33.89 -17.73
N ASN A 24 -5.44 -35.20 -17.79
CA ASN A 24 -6.67 -35.83 -17.29
C ASN A 24 -6.60 -35.98 -15.76
N GLU A 25 -6.75 -34.85 -15.07
CA GLU A 25 -6.88 -34.88 -13.59
C GLU A 25 -8.36 -35.05 -13.20
N SER A 26 -8.61 -35.80 -12.14
CA SER A 26 -9.97 -35.89 -11.60
C SER A 26 -10.41 -34.53 -11.06
N MET A 27 -11.67 -34.18 -11.26
CA MET A 27 -12.24 -32.92 -10.77
C MET A 27 -12.03 -32.76 -9.25
N GLY A 28 -12.05 -33.86 -8.48
CA GLY A 28 -11.79 -33.84 -7.05
C GLY A 28 -10.35 -33.43 -6.71
N HIS A 29 -9.37 -33.91 -7.48
CA HIS A 29 -7.96 -33.53 -7.29
C HIS A 29 -7.72 -32.05 -7.64
N VAL A 30 -8.30 -31.58 -8.75
CA VAL A 30 -8.24 -30.15 -9.14
C VAL A 30 -8.86 -29.28 -8.07
N MET A 31 -10.06 -29.65 -7.56
CA MET A 31 -10.74 -28.89 -6.51
C MET A 31 -9.94 -28.87 -5.21
N SER A 32 -9.35 -30.00 -4.82
CA SER A 32 -8.48 -30.09 -3.64
C SER A 32 -7.28 -29.15 -3.76
N ASN A 33 -6.61 -29.14 -4.91
CA ASN A 33 -5.47 -28.25 -5.16
C ASN A 33 -5.87 -26.77 -5.13
N ILE A 34 -7.03 -26.43 -5.71
CA ILE A 34 -7.58 -25.07 -5.67
C ILE A 34 -7.84 -24.65 -4.21
N VAL A 35 -8.49 -25.51 -3.42
CA VAL A 35 -8.78 -25.21 -2.01
C VAL A 35 -7.48 -25.04 -1.20
N LEU A 36 -6.49 -25.91 -1.39
CA LEU A 36 -5.19 -25.83 -0.69
C LEU A 36 -4.42 -24.53 -0.96
N ILE A 37 -4.60 -23.95 -2.16
CA ILE A 37 -3.95 -22.66 -2.53
C ILE A 37 -4.79 -21.48 -2.04
N ILE A 38 -6.11 -21.54 -2.24
CA ILE A 38 -7.00 -20.39 -1.96
C ILE A 38 -7.25 -20.22 -0.45
N MET A 39 -7.39 -21.32 0.31
CA MET A 39 -7.70 -21.24 1.74
C MET A 39 -6.71 -20.41 2.55
N PRO A 40 -5.38 -20.56 2.39
CA PRO A 40 -4.43 -19.71 3.12
C PRO A 40 -4.55 -18.22 2.75
N ILE A 41 -4.88 -17.92 1.50
CA ILE A 41 -5.06 -16.52 1.02
C ILE A 41 -6.30 -15.91 1.68
N ILE A 42 -7.44 -16.62 1.63
CA ILE A 42 -8.69 -16.19 2.28
C ILE A 42 -8.48 -16.03 3.79
N LEU A 43 -7.80 -16.99 4.42
CA LEU A 43 -7.57 -16.95 5.85
C LEU A 43 -6.67 -15.79 6.27
N SER A 44 -5.64 -15.47 5.46
CA SER A 44 -4.82 -14.28 5.67
C SER A 44 -5.64 -12.99 5.61
N ALA A 45 -6.51 -12.86 4.59
CA ALA A 45 -7.42 -11.71 4.47
C ALA A 45 -8.45 -11.66 5.60
N PHE A 46 -8.96 -12.81 6.02
CA PHE A 46 -9.87 -12.93 7.16
C PHE A 46 -9.22 -12.45 8.47
N ILE A 47 -8.00 -12.89 8.76
CA ILE A 47 -7.24 -12.49 9.95
C ILE A 47 -7.05 -10.95 9.95
N TYR A 48 -6.69 -10.37 8.81
CA TYR A 48 -6.56 -8.91 8.68
C TYR A 48 -7.87 -8.17 9.00
N ASN A 49 -9.01 -8.66 8.48
CA ASN A 49 -10.30 -8.01 8.74
C ASN A 49 -10.79 -8.23 10.17
N VAL A 50 -10.59 -9.42 10.73
CA VAL A 50 -10.96 -9.73 12.13
C VAL A 50 -10.18 -8.88 13.11
N ASN A 51 -8.94 -8.50 12.81
CA ASN A 51 -8.16 -7.59 13.64
C ASN A 51 -8.91 -6.29 13.95
N GLY A 52 -9.56 -5.67 12.95
CA GLY A 52 -10.37 -4.47 13.16
C GLY A 52 -11.53 -4.68 14.14
N TYR A 53 -12.21 -5.83 14.08
CA TYR A 53 -13.28 -6.17 15.02
C TYR A 53 -12.76 -6.42 16.44
N ILE A 54 -11.64 -7.14 16.57
CA ILE A 54 -11.00 -7.38 17.87
C ILE A 54 -10.61 -6.05 18.52
N ASN A 55 -9.96 -5.17 17.78
CA ASN A 55 -9.54 -3.86 18.27
C ASN A 55 -10.74 -3.00 18.69
N SER A 56 -11.82 -3.03 17.92
CA SER A 56 -13.09 -2.34 18.28
C SER A 56 -13.67 -2.84 19.59
N TYR A 57 -13.77 -4.16 19.72
CA TYR A 57 -14.33 -4.81 20.89
C TYR A 57 -13.48 -4.54 22.14
N MET A 58 -12.16 -4.70 22.03
CA MET A 58 -11.22 -4.44 23.13
C MET A 58 -11.25 -2.97 23.57
N TYR A 59 -11.24 -2.03 22.59
CA TYR A 59 -11.32 -0.61 22.87
C TYR A 59 -12.59 -0.28 23.66
N SER A 60 -13.76 -0.67 23.13
CA SER A 60 -15.05 -0.36 23.75
C SER A 60 -15.17 -1.00 25.12
N GLY A 61 -14.79 -2.28 25.27
CA GLY A 61 -14.93 -3.01 26.53
C GLY A 61 -14.00 -2.47 27.63
N ILE A 62 -12.73 -2.20 27.32
CA ILE A 62 -11.77 -1.70 28.31
C ILE A 62 -12.07 -0.24 28.70
N MET A 63 -12.51 0.60 27.74
CA MET A 63 -12.89 1.98 28.04
C MET A 63 -14.16 2.05 28.89
N ASP A 64 -15.12 1.14 28.70
CA ASP A 64 -16.31 1.01 29.56
C ASP A 64 -15.92 0.61 30.98
N ILE A 65 -15.02 -0.37 31.15
CA ILE A 65 -14.48 -0.78 32.46
C ILE A 65 -13.73 0.38 33.14
N LYS A 66 -13.05 1.24 32.39
CA LYS A 66 -12.39 2.44 32.90
C LYS A 66 -13.37 3.57 33.26
N GLY A 67 -14.67 3.39 33.04
CA GLY A 67 -15.71 4.36 33.40
C GLY A 67 -15.89 5.48 32.37
N ALA A 68 -15.42 5.31 31.15
CA ALA A 68 -15.67 6.27 30.08
C ALA A 68 -17.16 6.23 29.67
N ALA A 69 -17.76 7.39 29.44
CA ALA A 69 -19.15 7.47 29.00
C ALA A 69 -19.30 6.87 27.59
N LYS A 70 -20.39 6.16 27.35
CA LYS A 70 -20.61 5.41 26.08
C LYS A 70 -20.66 6.31 24.85
N ASP A 71 -21.21 7.50 24.97
CA ASP A 71 -21.23 8.51 23.93
C ASP A 71 -19.81 8.98 23.54
N VAL A 72 -18.93 9.15 24.51
CA VAL A 72 -17.52 9.48 24.31
C VAL A 72 -16.78 8.35 23.60
N ILE A 73 -16.98 7.10 24.04
CA ILE A 73 -16.39 5.92 23.39
C ILE A 73 -16.81 5.86 21.92
N GLN A 74 -18.11 6.01 21.66
CA GLN A 74 -18.66 5.93 20.30
C GLN A 74 -18.19 7.09 19.42
N THR A 75 -18.15 8.30 19.95
CA THR A 75 -17.65 9.48 19.23
C THR A 75 -16.19 9.32 18.84
N LEU A 76 -15.33 8.92 19.77
CA LEU A 76 -13.89 8.72 19.48
C LEU A 76 -13.66 7.55 18.51
N TYR A 77 -14.45 6.50 18.60
CA TYR A 77 -14.39 5.40 17.64
C TYR A 77 -14.85 5.82 16.24
N SER A 78 -15.81 6.73 16.13
CA SER A 78 -16.21 7.31 14.85
C SER A 78 -15.07 8.12 14.21
N GLU A 79 -14.32 8.87 15.01
CA GLU A 79 -13.11 9.60 14.55
C GLU A 79 -12.03 8.64 14.02
N TYR A 80 -11.87 7.47 14.65
CA TYR A 80 -11.04 6.40 14.10
C TYR A 80 -11.57 5.89 12.75
N GLY A 81 -12.88 5.78 12.57
CA GLY A 81 -13.50 5.45 11.29
C GLY A 81 -13.17 6.45 10.18
N TYR A 82 -13.12 7.75 10.50
CA TYR A 82 -12.70 8.81 9.57
C TYR A 82 -11.24 8.64 9.14
N TYR A 83 -10.36 8.39 10.11
CA TYR A 83 -8.96 8.07 9.85
C TYR A 83 -8.81 6.88 8.90
N MET A 84 -9.49 5.75 9.18
CA MET A 84 -9.44 4.54 8.35
C MET A 84 -9.92 4.80 6.92
N THR A 85 -10.98 5.59 6.75
CA THR A 85 -11.51 5.94 5.43
C THR A 85 -10.47 6.71 4.61
N LEU A 86 -9.81 7.68 5.23
CA LEU A 86 -8.81 8.52 4.55
C LEU A 86 -7.53 7.76 4.20
N ILE A 87 -7.07 6.86 5.07
CA ILE A 87 -5.87 6.04 4.81
C ILE A 87 -6.11 5.02 3.69
N ASN A 88 -7.30 4.44 3.62
CA ASN A 88 -7.61 3.41 2.62
C ASN A 88 -7.59 3.95 1.18
N ILE A 89 -7.84 5.25 0.95
CA ILE A 89 -7.81 5.84 -0.39
C ILE A 89 -6.42 5.71 -1.03
N PRO A 90 -5.34 6.28 -0.46
CA PRO A 90 -4.01 6.14 -1.04
C PRO A 90 -3.49 4.71 -1.02
N LEU A 91 -3.83 3.91 0.00
CA LEU A 91 -3.42 2.52 0.10
C LEU A 91 -3.98 1.68 -1.07
N THR A 92 -5.24 1.89 -1.44
CA THR A 92 -5.86 1.22 -2.58
C THR A 92 -5.17 1.62 -3.89
N LEU A 93 -4.89 2.91 -4.08
CA LEU A 93 -4.17 3.39 -5.26
C LEU A 93 -2.76 2.82 -5.34
N ALA A 94 -2.03 2.82 -4.22
CA ALA A 94 -0.66 2.32 -4.14
C ALA A 94 -0.54 0.81 -4.38
N SER A 95 -1.57 0.03 -4.12
CA SER A 95 -1.57 -1.43 -4.29
C SER A 95 -2.05 -1.90 -5.67
N THR A 96 -2.75 -1.06 -6.43
CA THR A 96 -3.39 -1.48 -7.71
C THR A 96 -2.37 -1.84 -8.79
N ALA A 97 -1.42 -0.93 -9.08
CA ALA A 97 -0.42 -1.15 -10.12
C ALA A 97 0.58 -2.26 -9.74
N PRO A 98 1.13 -2.28 -8.51
CA PRO A 98 2.01 -3.37 -8.08
C PRO A 98 1.37 -4.74 -8.14
N THR A 99 0.09 -4.86 -7.77
CA THR A 99 -0.62 -6.16 -7.79
C THR A 99 -0.66 -6.77 -9.20
N SER A 100 -0.69 -5.94 -10.25
CA SER A 100 -0.65 -6.42 -11.64
C SER A 100 0.70 -7.03 -12.02
N MET A 101 1.78 -6.75 -11.28
CA MET A 101 3.12 -7.28 -11.53
C MET A 101 3.38 -8.64 -10.86
N ILE A 102 2.53 -9.06 -9.91
CA ILE A 102 2.69 -10.34 -9.20
C ILE A 102 2.70 -11.56 -10.15
N PRO A 103 1.85 -11.64 -11.17
CA PRO A 103 1.93 -12.74 -12.15
C PRO A 103 3.28 -12.81 -12.88
N GLU A 104 3.91 -11.66 -13.16
CA GLU A 104 5.24 -11.62 -13.79
C GLU A 104 6.31 -12.14 -12.83
N VAL A 105 6.27 -11.75 -11.54
CA VAL A 105 7.15 -12.31 -10.50
C VAL A 105 7.01 -13.83 -10.44
N SER A 106 5.76 -14.33 -10.44
CA SER A 106 5.47 -15.76 -10.42
C SER A 106 6.03 -16.48 -11.64
N ALA A 107 5.89 -15.91 -12.84
CA ALA A 107 6.40 -16.49 -14.09
C ALA A 107 7.93 -16.58 -14.10
N HIS A 108 8.63 -15.51 -13.72
CA HIS A 108 10.11 -15.52 -13.63
C HIS A 108 10.58 -16.54 -12.59
N TYR A 109 9.92 -16.57 -11.40
CA TYR A 109 10.27 -17.53 -10.36
C TYR A 109 10.07 -18.99 -10.81
N ALA A 110 8.98 -19.30 -11.51
CA ALA A 110 8.72 -20.63 -12.05
C ALA A 110 9.75 -21.08 -13.10
N MET A 111 10.35 -20.13 -13.84
CA MET A 111 11.44 -20.38 -14.78
C MET A 111 12.82 -20.41 -14.12
N HIS A 112 12.91 -20.38 -12.79
CA HIS A 112 14.16 -20.25 -12.01
C HIS A 112 14.96 -18.98 -12.30
N ASP A 113 14.34 -17.98 -12.90
CA ASP A 113 14.93 -16.65 -13.10
C ASP A 113 14.68 -15.78 -11.87
N ILE A 114 15.50 -16.00 -10.84
CA ILE A 114 15.38 -15.27 -9.57
C ILE A 114 15.73 -13.80 -9.73
N GLU A 115 16.65 -13.48 -10.64
CA GLU A 115 17.04 -12.08 -10.91
C GLU A 115 15.89 -11.31 -11.53
N GLY A 116 15.22 -11.88 -12.54
CA GLY A 116 14.02 -11.31 -13.15
C GLY A 116 12.88 -11.15 -12.14
N ALA A 117 12.64 -12.15 -11.29
CA ALA A 117 11.64 -12.08 -10.22
C ALA A 117 11.95 -10.95 -9.22
N ASN A 118 13.20 -10.80 -8.80
CA ASN A 118 13.65 -9.72 -7.92
C ASN A 118 13.46 -8.34 -8.57
N MET A 119 13.85 -8.18 -9.84
CA MET A 119 13.69 -6.93 -10.58
C MET A 119 12.21 -6.51 -10.68
N LYS A 120 11.28 -7.46 -10.91
CA LYS A 120 9.83 -7.18 -10.92
C LYS A 120 9.31 -6.82 -9.53
N THR A 121 9.84 -7.46 -8.49
CA THR A 121 9.51 -7.11 -7.10
C THR A 121 10.01 -5.71 -6.74
N ASP A 122 11.22 -5.33 -7.17
CA ASP A 122 11.77 -3.97 -7.00
C ASP A 122 10.85 -2.93 -7.64
N ARG A 123 10.43 -3.16 -8.88
CA ARG A 123 9.53 -2.26 -9.61
C ARG A 123 8.18 -2.11 -8.92
N ALA A 124 7.60 -3.22 -8.45
CA ALA A 124 6.34 -3.20 -7.71
C ALA A 124 6.47 -2.40 -6.41
N THR A 125 7.53 -2.64 -5.65
CA THR A 125 7.81 -1.92 -4.40
C THR A 125 8.02 -0.44 -4.65
N TRP A 126 8.81 -0.10 -5.66
CA TRP A 126 9.07 1.28 -6.05
C TRP A 126 7.80 2.06 -6.41
N ILE A 127 6.91 1.48 -7.26
CA ILE A 127 5.64 2.13 -7.66
C ILE A 127 4.74 2.35 -6.44
N SER A 128 4.65 1.36 -5.55
CA SER A 128 3.84 1.49 -4.33
C SER A 128 4.36 2.60 -3.43
N MET A 129 5.66 2.66 -3.19
CA MET A 129 6.28 3.65 -2.32
C MET A 129 6.26 5.06 -2.92
N LEU A 130 6.35 5.17 -4.25
CA LEU A 130 6.20 6.42 -4.99
C LEU A 130 4.84 7.10 -4.71
N ILE A 131 3.81 6.32 -4.41
CA ILE A 131 2.46 6.81 -4.07
C ILE A 131 2.28 6.89 -2.55
N SER A 132 2.68 5.84 -1.81
CA SER A 132 2.42 5.71 -0.38
C SER A 132 3.13 6.77 0.46
N ILE A 133 4.39 7.08 0.14
CA ILE A 133 5.19 8.01 0.95
C ILE A 133 4.68 9.45 0.84
N PRO A 134 4.50 10.05 -0.37
CA PRO A 134 3.94 11.39 -0.46
C PRO A 134 2.50 11.48 0.05
N ALA A 135 1.70 10.41 -0.11
CA ALA A 135 0.35 10.36 0.44
C ALA A 135 0.35 10.39 1.98
N ALA A 136 1.25 9.64 2.62
CA ALA A 136 1.41 9.67 4.07
C ALA A 136 1.79 11.06 4.59
N VAL A 137 2.78 11.71 3.95
CA VAL A 137 3.21 13.06 4.32
C VAL A 137 2.11 14.09 4.04
N GLY A 138 1.47 14.03 2.88
CA GLY A 138 0.40 14.95 2.50
C GLY A 138 -0.82 14.87 3.43
N LEU A 139 -1.25 13.63 3.74
CA LEU A 139 -2.34 13.41 4.69
C LEU A 139 -1.98 13.86 6.11
N ALA A 140 -0.73 13.68 6.55
CA ALA A 140 -0.30 14.15 7.86
C ALA A 140 -0.29 15.69 7.94
N VAL A 141 0.27 16.38 6.93
CA VAL A 141 0.38 17.85 6.91
C VAL A 141 -0.99 18.51 6.76
N LEU A 142 -1.85 18.00 5.89
CA LEU A 142 -3.18 18.52 5.62
C LEU A 142 -4.30 17.79 6.39
N SER A 143 -3.95 17.07 7.46
CA SER A 143 -4.87 16.23 8.23
C SER A 143 -6.11 16.97 8.71
N GLY A 144 -5.94 18.11 9.37
CA GLY A 144 -7.03 18.93 9.88
C GLY A 144 -7.96 19.48 8.79
N PRO A 145 -7.41 20.14 7.76
CA PRO A 145 -8.18 20.60 6.59
C PRO A 145 -8.98 19.51 5.88
N ILE A 146 -8.34 18.36 5.61
CA ILE A 146 -8.97 17.23 4.93
C ILE A 146 -10.10 16.64 5.78
N THR A 147 -9.85 16.41 7.07
CA THR A 147 -10.84 15.83 7.97
C THR A 147 -12.06 16.72 8.10
N ARG A 148 -11.87 18.02 8.28
CA ARG A 148 -12.98 19.01 8.35
C ARG A 148 -13.76 19.15 7.06
N LEU A 149 -13.11 18.92 5.90
CA LEU A 149 -13.78 18.99 4.62
C LEU A 149 -14.67 17.79 4.37
N ILE A 150 -14.18 16.59 4.67
CA ILE A 150 -14.85 15.33 4.34
C ILE A 150 -15.85 14.92 5.42
N PHE A 151 -15.54 15.24 6.70
CA PHE A 151 -16.35 14.90 7.86
C PHE A 151 -16.72 16.15 8.67
N PRO A 152 -17.73 16.91 8.23
CA PRO A 152 -18.25 18.06 8.97
C PRO A 152 -18.69 17.64 10.37
N GLY A 153 -18.28 18.38 11.40
CA GLY A 153 -18.61 18.06 12.80
C GLY A 153 -17.59 17.20 13.54
N THR A 154 -16.44 16.88 12.90
CA THR A 154 -15.33 16.19 13.57
C THR A 154 -14.78 17.00 14.76
N ASN A 155 -14.41 16.31 15.84
CA ASN A 155 -13.72 16.90 16.99
C ASN A 155 -12.22 17.17 16.74
N GLY A 156 -11.71 16.81 15.54
CA GLY A 156 -10.31 16.97 15.17
C GLY A 156 -9.40 15.82 15.59
N VAL A 157 -9.89 14.85 16.37
CA VAL A 157 -9.12 13.66 16.78
C VAL A 157 -8.75 12.82 15.54
N GLY A 158 -9.65 12.67 14.58
CA GLY A 158 -9.38 11.97 13.32
C GLY A 158 -8.18 12.54 12.56
N GLY A 159 -8.00 13.87 12.58
CA GLY A 159 -6.82 14.54 12.03
C GLY A 159 -5.53 14.18 12.78
N GLN A 160 -5.58 14.10 14.10
CA GLN A 160 -4.43 13.69 14.92
C GLN A 160 -4.08 12.20 14.69
N LEU A 161 -5.09 11.35 14.54
CA LEU A 161 -4.89 9.95 14.16
C LEU A 161 -4.24 9.80 12.79
N LEU A 162 -4.55 10.69 11.82
CA LEU A 162 -3.89 10.72 10.51
C LEU A 162 -2.40 11.07 10.61
N ILE A 163 -2.02 11.99 11.49
CA ILE A 163 -0.62 12.32 11.72
C ILE A 163 0.12 11.12 12.29
N LEU A 164 -0.43 10.50 13.32
CA LEU A 164 0.15 9.33 13.96
C LEU A 164 0.22 8.11 13.02
N GLY A 165 -0.89 7.84 12.35
CA GLY A 165 -1.10 6.62 11.57
C GLY A 165 -0.69 6.74 10.10
N GLY A 166 -0.23 7.89 9.63
CA GLY A 166 0.20 8.04 8.23
C GLY A 166 1.27 7.04 7.81
N ILE A 167 2.14 6.62 8.75
CA ILE A 167 3.16 5.60 8.50
C ILE A 167 2.56 4.23 8.13
N THR A 168 1.33 3.94 8.53
CA THR A 168 0.66 2.67 8.19
C THR A 168 0.40 2.55 6.69
N ILE A 169 0.28 3.66 5.96
CA ILE A 169 0.15 3.65 4.49
C ILE A 169 1.40 3.02 3.87
N ILE A 170 2.58 3.41 4.34
CA ILE A 170 3.88 2.91 3.85
C ILE A 170 4.05 1.44 4.23
N LEU A 171 3.81 1.10 5.48
CA LEU A 171 3.96 -0.26 5.99
C LEU A 171 2.97 -1.23 5.33
N ASN A 172 1.69 -0.86 5.23
CA ASN A 172 0.68 -1.70 4.58
C ASN A 172 0.92 -1.78 3.07
N GLY A 173 1.39 -0.71 2.42
CA GLY A 173 1.82 -0.75 1.03
C GLY A 173 2.91 -1.80 0.79
N ASN A 174 3.95 -1.83 1.62
CA ASN A 174 5.00 -2.84 1.58
C ASN A 174 4.46 -4.25 1.88
N SER A 175 3.62 -4.39 2.92
CA SER A 175 3.03 -5.68 3.28
C SER A 175 2.17 -6.26 2.16
N ASN A 176 1.38 -5.45 1.46
CA ASN A 176 0.53 -5.90 0.36
C ASN A 176 1.35 -6.48 -0.80
N ILE A 177 2.47 -5.84 -1.16
CA ILE A 177 3.35 -6.33 -2.21
C ILE A 177 4.03 -7.62 -1.77
N THR A 178 4.62 -7.60 -0.58
CA THR A 178 5.36 -8.76 -0.06
C THR A 178 4.47 -9.97 0.16
N ASN A 179 3.21 -9.76 0.57
CA ASN A 179 2.18 -10.81 0.60
C ASN A 179 1.92 -11.38 -0.80
N GLY A 180 1.72 -10.50 -1.79
CA GLY A 180 1.50 -10.90 -3.18
C GLY A 180 2.68 -11.68 -3.74
N VAL A 181 3.91 -11.23 -3.52
CA VAL A 181 5.14 -11.94 -3.94
C VAL A 181 5.22 -13.33 -3.31
N LEU A 182 5.04 -13.45 -1.99
CA LEU A 182 5.05 -14.74 -1.30
C LEU A 182 3.97 -15.71 -1.82
N GLN A 183 2.78 -15.19 -2.14
CA GLN A 183 1.72 -15.96 -2.78
C GLN A 183 2.12 -16.37 -4.20
N GLY A 184 2.69 -15.45 -4.99
CA GLY A 184 3.12 -15.67 -6.37
C GLY A 184 4.23 -16.72 -6.49
N ILE A 185 5.16 -16.79 -5.55
CA ILE A 185 6.21 -17.83 -5.52
C ILE A 185 5.76 -19.18 -4.90
N GLY A 186 4.45 -19.37 -4.75
CA GLY A 186 3.87 -20.64 -4.26
C GLY A 186 3.99 -20.84 -2.75
N LYS A 187 4.12 -19.77 -1.96
CA LYS A 187 4.22 -19.82 -0.49
C LYS A 187 3.06 -19.10 0.22
N PRO A 188 1.78 -19.36 -0.17
CA PRO A 188 0.63 -18.61 0.38
C PRO A 188 0.40 -18.83 1.87
N LYS A 189 0.93 -19.92 2.44
CA LYS A 189 0.85 -20.19 3.89
C LYS A 189 1.67 -19.21 4.73
N LEU A 190 2.74 -18.61 4.18
CA LEU A 190 3.59 -17.72 4.94
C LEU A 190 2.88 -16.41 5.31
N PRO A 191 2.27 -15.65 4.39
CA PRO A 191 1.50 -14.46 4.76
C PRO A 191 0.41 -14.74 5.79
N MET A 192 -0.25 -15.89 5.72
CA MET A 192 -1.26 -16.31 6.70
C MET A 192 -0.65 -16.47 8.11
N ILE A 193 0.49 -17.17 8.21
CA ILE A 193 1.18 -17.36 9.50
C ILE A 193 1.69 -16.03 10.03
N HIS A 194 2.27 -15.19 9.17
CA HIS A 194 2.76 -13.86 9.55
C HIS A 194 1.62 -12.97 10.04
N ALA A 195 0.45 -13.01 9.38
CA ALA A 195 -0.74 -12.28 9.80
C ALA A 195 -1.24 -12.74 11.18
N ALA A 196 -1.22 -14.05 11.46
CA ALA A 196 -1.58 -14.58 12.77
C ALA A 196 -0.62 -14.11 13.87
N ILE A 197 0.69 -14.13 13.60
CA ILE A 197 1.71 -13.62 14.55
C ILE A 197 1.53 -12.12 14.76
N ALA A 198 1.32 -11.36 13.69
CA ALA A 198 1.10 -9.93 13.75
C ALA A 198 -0.19 -9.58 14.53
N LEU A 199 -1.26 -10.36 14.36
CA LEU A 199 -2.50 -10.20 15.14
C LEU A 199 -2.26 -10.41 16.63
N VAL A 200 -1.50 -11.44 17.00
CA VAL A 200 -1.17 -11.67 18.43
C VAL A 200 -0.36 -10.51 18.98
N ALA A 201 0.62 -9.99 18.24
CA ALA A 201 1.41 -8.83 18.65
C ALA A 201 0.55 -7.56 18.80
N ASP A 202 -0.38 -7.33 17.87
CA ASP A 202 -1.34 -6.23 17.90
C ASP A 202 -2.23 -6.30 19.15
N VAL A 203 -2.84 -7.46 19.41
CA VAL A 203 -3.72 -7.69 20.57
C VAL A 203 -2.97 -7.46 21.89
N ILE A 204 -1.73 -7.95 21.99
CA ILE A 204 -0.89 -7.73 23.17
C ILE A 204 -0.57 -6.24 23.34
N ALA A 205 -0.13 -5.58 22.27
CA ALA A 205 0.16 -4.14 22.30
C ALA A 205 -1.08 -3.32 22.68
N MET A 206 -2.23 -3.64 22.09
CA MET A 206 -3.51 -3.00 22.37
C MET A 206 -3.90 -3.17 23.84
N ALA A 207 -3.83 -4.39 24.39
CA ALA A 207 -4.15 -4.69 25.77
C ALA A 207 -3.24 -3.91 26.74
N LEU A 208 -1.93 -3.95 26.51
CA LEU A 208 -0.95 -3.25 27.35
C LEU A 208 -1.19 -1.73 27.32
N LEU A 209 -1.36 -1.16 26.14
CA LEU A 209 -1.57 0.28 25.99
C LEU A 209 -2.91 0.73 26.61
N LEU A 210 -3.99 -0.02 26.38
CA LEU A 210 -5.29 0.32 26.97
C LEU A 210 -5.29 0.21 28.49
N VAL A 211 -4.62 -0.80 29.07
CA VAL A 211 -4.62 -1.01 30.52
C VAL A 211 -3.70 -0.01 31.22
N PHE A 212 -2.48 0.16 30.73
CA PHE A 212 -1.43 0.91 31.42
C PHE A 212 -1.33 2.39 31.02
N THR A 213 -2.05 2.82 29.97
CA THR A 213 -2.01 4.21 29.51
C THR A 213 -3.41 4.82 29.42
N ASN A 214 -3.47 6.14 29.26
CA ASN A 214 -4.70 6.89 29.02
C ASN A 214 -4.78 7.42 27.58
N LEU A 215 -4.16 6.72 26.62
CA LEU A 215 -4.12 7.14 25.22
C LEU A 215 -5.46 6.99 24.49
N GLY A 216 -6.42 6.26 25.07
CA GLY A 216 -7.75 6.12 24.48
C GLY A 216 -7.72 5.55 23.06
N VAL A 217 -8.39 6.22 22.12
CA VAL A 217 -8.50 5.78 20.71
C VAL A 217 -7.16 5.71 19.96
N TYR A 218 -6.15 6.44 20.40
CA TYR A 218 -4.80 6.39 19.78
C TYR A 218 -4.16 5.01 19.92
N THR A 219 -4.54 4.24 20.95
CA THR A 219 -4.03 2.87 21.15
C THR A 219 -4.34 1.96 19.97
N ILE A 220 -5.50 2.15 19.31
CA ILE A 220 -5.89 1.35 18.14
C ILE A 220 -4.89 1.58 17.00
N VAL A 221 -4.53 2.85 16.74
CA VAL A 221 -3.60 3.19 15.67
C VAL A 221 -2.19 2.69 15.98
N ILE A 222 -1.75 2.79 17.23
CA ILE A 222 -0.43 2.29 17.65
C ILE A 222 -0.37 0.76 17.50
N ALA A 223 -1.42 0.04 17.93
CA ALA A 223 -1.50 -1.41 17.74
C ALA A 223 -1.46 -1.79 16.26
N GLN A 224 -2.19 -1.09 15.39
CA GLN A 224 -2.11 -1.28 13.94
C GLN A 224 -0.71 -1.03 13.37
N ILE A 225 0.02 -0.04 13.89
CA ILE A 225 1.43 0.18 13.51
C ILE A 225 2.26 -1.05 13.90
N VAL A 226 2.07 -1.60 15.11
CA VAL A 226 2.75 -2.82 15.55
C VAL A 226 2.43 -3.99 14.63
N TYR A 227 1.14 -4.20 14.30
CA TYR A 227 0.72 -5.22 13.33
C TYR A 227 1.47 -5.07 12.01
N ALA A 228 1.45 -3.87 11.42
CA ALA A 228 2.06 -3.61 10.12
C ALA A 228 3.59 -3.77 10.14
N VAL A 229 4.26 -3.36 11.22
CA VAL A 229 5.72 -3.55 11.39
C VAL A 229 6.06 -5.03 11.48
N VAL A 230 5.34 -5.82 12.28
CA VAL A 230 5.57 -7.27 12.41
C VAL A 230 5.36 -7.96 11.07
N MET A 231 4.28 -7.62 10.34
CA MET A 231 4.03 -8.14 9.00
C MET A 231 5.18 -7.84 8.03
N CYS A 232 5.64 -6.58 7.96
CA CYS A 232 6.77 -6.20 7.11
C CYS A 232 8.02 -7.01 7.45
N LEU A 233 8.40 -7.08 8.73
CA LEU A 233 9.62 -7.77 9.16
C LEU A 233 9.59 -9.27 8.83
N LEU A 234 8.46 -9.94 9.05
CA LEU A 234 8.34 -11.37 8.78
C LEU A 234 8.29 -11.67 7.28
N ASN A 235 7.58 -10.83 6.51
CA ASN A 235 7.51 -10.96 5.06
C ASN A 235 8.88 -10.72 4.42
N ASP A 236 9.56 -9.63 4.76
CA ASP A 236 10.87 -9.28 4.22
C ASP A 236 11.90 -10.39 4.53
N ARG A 237 11.87 -10.94 5.76
CA ARG A 237 12.72 -12.07 6.14
C ARG A 237 12.42 -13.31 5.28
N SER A 238 11.16 -13.58 4.98
CA SER A 238 10.75 -14.73 4.18
C SER A 238 11.12 -14.57 2.71
N ILE A 239 10.90 -13.40 2.11
CA ILE A 239 11.30 -13.13 0.72
C ILE A 239 12.83 -13.21 0.59
N LYS A 240 13.57 -12.64 1.53
CA LYS A 240 15.02 -12.76 1.56
C LYS A 240 15.48 -14.22 1.61
N LYS A 241 14.79 -15.07 2.40
CA LYS A 241 15.10 -16.50 2.51
C LYS A 241 14.86 -17.26 1.21
N TYR A 242 13.76 -17.00 0.49
CA TYR A 242 13.35 -17.78 -0.69
C TYR A 242 13.87 -17.23 -2.02
N MET A 243 14.11 -15.93 -2.12
CA MET A 243 14.51 -15.25 -3.35
C MET A 243 15.89 -14.56 -3.23
N GLY A 244 16.50 -14.55 -2.05
CA GLY A 244 17.70 -13.74 -1.83
C GLY A 244 17.48 -12.24 -1.98
N TYR A 245 16.21 -11.81 -1.97
CA TYR A 245 15.79 -10.45 -2.24
C TYR A 245 16.38 -9.45 -1.25
N LYS A 246 16.91 -8.35 -1.80
CA LYS A 246 17.36 -7.20 -1.03
C LYS A 246 16.50 -6.01 -1.39
N ASN A 247 15.77 -5.51 -0.42
CA ASN A 247 14.89 -4.36 -0.62
C ASN A 247 15.67 -3.15 -1.16
N PRO A 248 15.25 -2.50 -2.25
CA PRO A 248 15.91 -1.34 -2.85
C PRO A 248 15.64 -0.07 -2.04
N TRP A 249 16.12 -0.04 -0.80
CA TRP A 249 15.86 1.01 0.18
C TRP A 249 16.09 2.43 -0.36
N ARG A 250 17.18 2.61 -1.13
CA ARG A 250 17.56 3.94 -1.62
C ARG A 250 16.61 4.46 -2.71
N SER A 251 16.28 3.65 -3.69
CA SER A 251 15.42 4.04 -4.81
C SER A 251 13.94 4.01 -4.45
N ALA A 252 13.49 2.98 -3.73
CA ALA A 252 12.08 2.81 -3.43
C ALA A 252 11.60 3.66 -2.24
N TYR A 253 12.44 3.91 -1.22
CA TYR A 253 12.00 4.61 -0.01
C TYR A 253 12.64 5.99 0.15
N LEU A 254 13.97 6.07 0.07
CA LEU A 254 14.69 7.32 0.38
C LEU A 254 14.38 8.43 -0.62
N SER A 255 14.40 8.13 -1.93
CA SER A 255 14.14 9.13 -2.95
C SER A 255 12.72 9.71 -2.88
N PRO A 256 11.62 8.90 -2.78
CA PRO A 256 10.30 9.44 -2.55
C PRO A 256 10.16 10.20 -1.23
N PHE A 257 10.83 9.74 -0.15
CA PHE A 257 10.79 10.42 1.13
C PHE A 257 11.41 11.82 1.07
N LEU A 258 12.62 11.93 0.50
CA LEU A 258 13.30 13.22 0.33
C LEU A 258 12.48 14.19 -0.54
N ALA A 259 11.81 13.68 -1.57
CA ALA A 259 10.93 14.50 -2.40
C ALA A 259 9.63 14.92 -1.67
N SER A 260 9.18 14.13 -0.70
CA SER A 260 7.98 14.41 0.07
C SER A 260 8.17 15.51 1.12
N ILE A 261 9.39 15.78 1.56
CA ILE A 261 9.67 16.85 2.54
C ILE A 261 9.30 18.23 1.98
N PRO A 262 9.89 18.71 0.85
CA PRO A 262 9.53 20.00 0.30
C PRO A 262 8.08 20.02 -0.19
N MET A 263 7.54 18.92 -0.67
CA MET A 263 6.12 18.76 -0.99
C MET A 263 5.24 19.08 0.22
N GLY A 264 5.53 18.49 1.38
CA GLY A 264 4.77 18.72 2.61
C GLY A 264 4.87 20.16 3.09
N VAL A 265 6.06 20.76 3.03
CA VAL A 265 6.25 22.18 3.37
C VAL A 265 5.40 23.07 2.46
N VAL A 266 5.45 22.87 1.15
CA VAL A 266 4.65 23.64 0.18
C VAL A 266 3.16 23.42 0.41
N ALA A 267 2.71 22.19 0.64
CA ALA A 267 1.32 21.89 0.95
C ALA A 267 0.80 22.70 2.15
N GLY A 268 1.55 22.71 3.25
CA GLY A 268 1.20 23.45 4.45
C GLY A 268 1.23 24.97 4.24
N VAL A 269 2.34 25.51 3.72
CA VAL A 269 2.50 26.96 3.52
C VAL A 269 1.44 27.51 2.56
N VAL A 270 1.19 26.83 1.45
CA VAL A 270 0.17 27.26 0.48
C VAL A 270 -1.23 27.19 1.09
N TYR A 271 -1.55 26.09 1.77
CA TYR A 271 -2.87 25.97 2.40
C TYR A 271 -3.12 27.07 3.42
N TYR A 272 -2.25 27.21 4.42
CA TYR A 272 -2.46 28.17 5.50
C TYR A 272 -2.34 29.63 4.99
N GLY A 273 -1.44 29.90 4.05
CA GLY A 273 -1.32 31.23 3.44
C GLY A 273 -2.57 31.63 2.64
N LEU A 274 -3.09 30.73 1.80
CA LEU A 274 -4.33 31.01 1.06
C LEU A 274 -5.55 31.06 1.96
N TYR A 275 -5.60 30.25 3.03
CA TYR A 275 -6.74 30.23 3.93
C TYR A 275 -6.94 31.56 4.66
N VAL A 276 -5.86 32.27 4.97
CA VAL A 276 -5.93 33.66 5.54
C VAL A 276 -6.58 34.63 4.57
N LEU A 277 -6.41 34.43 3.26
CA LEU A 277 -6.92 35.35 2.23
C LEU A 277 -8.33 34.97 1.74
N ILE A 278 -8.55 33.67 1.48
CA ILE A 278 -9.74 33.18 0.76
C ILE A 278 -10.81 32.66 1.73
N HIS A 279 -10.44 32.20 2.93
CA HIS A 279 -11.33 31.60 3.94
C HIS A 279 -12.18 30.42 3.44
N SER A 280 -11.83 29.83 2.29
CA SER A 280 -12.51 28.67 1.70
C SER A 280 -11.64 27.42 1.80
N ASN A 281 -12.03 26.46 2.65
CA ASN A 281 -11.29 25.22 2.85
C ASN A 281 -11.14 24.42 1.55
N VAL A 282 -12.20 24.33 0.73
CA VAL A 282 -12.22 23.54 -0.52
C VAL A 282 -11.19 24.09 -1.52
N ILE A 283 -11.23 25.40 -1.76
CA ILE A 283 -10.36 26.06 -2.75
C ILE A 283 -8.90 25.99 -2.29
N CYS A 284 -8.64 26.36 -1.04
CA CYS A 284 -7.28 26.34 -0.48
C CYS A 284 -6.68 24.93 -0.49
N LEU A 285 -7.46 23.93 -0.12
CA LEU A 285 -7.02 22.52 -0.14
C LEU A 285 -6.75 22.04 -1.56
N GLY A 286 -7.65 22.31 -2.51
CA GLY A 286 -7.48 21.94 -3.91
C GLY A 286 -6.22 22.51 -4.54
N ILE A 287 -5.98 23.81 -4.37
CA ILE A 287 -4.78 24.48 -4.88
C ILE A 287 -3.52 23.92 -4.21
N SER A 288 -3.55 23.72 -2.88
CA SER A 288 -2.40 23.21 -2.12
C SER A 288 -2.01 21.81 -2.57
N VAL A 289 -2.98 20.90 -2.76
CA VAL A 289 -2.72 19.52 -3.22
C VAL A 289 -2.12 19.51 -4.62
N ILE A 290 -2.65 20.33 -5.55
CA ILE A 290 -2.13 20.40 -6.92
C ILE A 290 -0.68 20.90 -6.93
N LEU A 291 -0.41 21.99 -6.24
CA LEU A 291 0.95 22.56 -6.16
C LEU A 291 1.92 21.61 -5.46
N ALA A 292 1.50 20.98 -4.38
CA ALA A 292 2.28 19.96 -3.67
C ALA A 292 2.64 18.80 -4.59
N ALA A 293 1.68 18.28 -5.36
CA ALA A 293 1.94 17.20 -6.32
C ALA A 293 2.95 17.61 -7.39
N VAL A 294 2.84 18.81 -7.93
CA VAL A 294 3.81 19.34 -8.91
C VAL A 294 5.20 19.41 -8.29
N VAL A 295 5.34 19.97 -7.09
CA VAL A 295 6.62 20.08 -6.38
C VAL A 295 7.20 18.70 -6.09
N TYR A 296 6.36 17.74 -5.64
CA TYR A 296 6.79 16.37 -5.42
C TYR A 296 7.44 15.76 -6.66
N PHE A 297 6.77 15.80 -7.79
CA PHE A 297 7.28 15.21 -9.02
C PHE A 297 8.54 15.93 -9.53
N ILE A 298 8.59 17.26 -9.44
CA ILE A 298 9.79 18.02 -9.82
C ILE A 298 10.99 17.60 -8.96
N VAL A 299 10.84 17.63 -7.64
CA VAL A 299 11.94 17.27 -6.72
C VAL A 299 12.31 15.80 -6.87
N TYR A 300 11.31 14.92 -7.05
CA TYR A 300 11.55 13.50 -7.27
C TYR A 300 12.40 13.24 -8.52
N LEU A 301 12.14 13.93 -9.62
CA LEU A 301 12.95 13.82 -10.85
C LEU A 301 14.40 14.24 -10.63
N PHE A 302 14.66 15.27 -9.82
CA PHE A 302 16.01 15.71 -9.49
C PHE A 302 16.75 14.74 -8.57
N VAL A 303 16.06 14.18 -7.59
CA VAL A 303 16.65 13.29 -6.57
C VAL A 303 16.88 11.88 -7.12
N SER A 304 15.86 11.32 -7.80
CA SER A 304 15.88 9.93 -8.27
C SER A 304 16.57 9.75 -9.62
N LYS A 305 16.47 10.77 -10.51
CA LYS A 305 16.96 10.71 -11.91
C LYS A 305 16.51 9.43 -12.62
N PRO A 306 15.18 9.16 -12.68
CA PRO A 306 14.65 7.91 -13.19
C PRO A 306 14.94 7.76 -14.69
N GLY A 307 15.12 6.51 -15.14
CA GLY A 307 15.25 6.20 -16.57
C GLY A 307 13.95 6.41 -17.38
N GLU A 308 14.06 6.42 -18.71
CA GLU A 308 12.87 6.62 -19.59
C GLU A 308 11.80 5.54 -19.40
N GLU A 309 12.21 4.30 -19.09
CA GLU A 309 11.32 3.19 -18.83
C GLU A 309 10.55 3.39 -17.52
N GLU A 310 11.25 3.76 -16.45
CA GLU A 310 10.65 4.06 -15.14
C GLU A 310 9.65 5.21 -15.23
N LEU A 311 10.00 6.30 -15.96
CA LEU A 311 9.08 7.40 -16.23
C LEU A 311 7.81 6.96 -16.94
N GLY A 312 7.92 5.96 -17.85
CA GLY A 312 6.76 5.41 -18.55
C GLY A 312 5.78 4.65 -17.66
N MET A 313 6.25 4.08 -16.56
CA MET A 313 5.45 3.30 -15.59
C MET A 313 4.78 4.19 -14.53
N MET A 314 5.23 5.45 -14.38
CA MET A 314 4.63 6.38 -13.42
C MET A 314 3.20 6.77 -13.81
N PRO A 315 2.35 7.08 -12.84
CA PRO A 315 1.07 7.74 -13.11
C PRO A 315 1.30 9.03 -13.92
N GLY A 316 0.71 9.11 -15.12
CA GLY A 316 0.94 10.25 -16.01
C GLY A 316 2.31 10.27 -16.71
N GLY A 317 2.96 9.12 -16.90
CA GLY A 317 4.33 8.99 -17.43
C GLY A 317 4.61 9.74 -18.74
N ARG A 318 3.60 9.92 -19.61
CA ARG A 318 3.74 10.76 -20.82
C ARG A 318 4.05 12.23 -20.47
N TYR A 319 3.39 12.76 -19.47
CA TYR A 319 3.62 14.15 -18.99
C TYR A 319 4.95 14.25 -18.25
N MET A 320 5.32 13.24 -17.49
CA MET A 320 6.60 13.16 -16.77
C MET A 320 7.79 13.14 -17.73
N LYS A 321 7.72 12.36 -18.82
CA LYS A 321 8.74 12.38 -19.88
C LYS A 321 8.90 13.75 -20.52
N LYS A 322 7.78 14.43 -20.81
CA LYS A 322 7.81 15.79 -21.35
C LYS A 322 8.43 16.79 -20.37
N LEU A 323 8.05 16.72 -19.10
CA LEU A 323 8.59 17.58 -18.05
C LEU A 323 10.10 17.36 -17.87
N ALA A 324 10.55 16.12 -17.78
CA ALA A 324 11.98 15.77 -17.64
C ALA A 324 12.81 16.31 -18.81
N ARG A 325 12.31 16.21 -20.04
CA ARG A 325 12.96 16.78 -21.25
C ARG A 325 13.02 18.29 -21.19
N MET A 326 11.93 18.97 -20.78
CA MET A 326 11.89 20.45 -20.66
C MET A 326 12.89 20.95 -19.61
N MET A 327 13.08 20.21 -18.52
CA MET A 327 13.99 20.56 -17.43
C MET A 327 15.45 20.17 -17.72
N LYS A 328 15.76 19.63 -18.90
CA LYS A 328 17.09 19.12 -19.30
C LYS A 328 17.74 18.19 -18.25
N ILE A 329 16.90 17.44 -17.52
CA ILE A 329 17.40 16.43 -16.60
C ILE A 329 17.99 15.32 -17.46
N CYS A 330 19.31 15.04 -17.27
CA CYS A 330 19.98 13.90 -17.93
C CYS A 330 19.27 12.61 -17.46
N LEU A 331 18.40 12.09 -18.34
CA LEU A 331 17.80 10.78 -18.15
C LEU A 331 18.95 9.76 -18.22
N LEU A 332 19.11 8.96 -17.19
CA LEU A 332 20.04 7.82 -17.23
C LEU A 332 19.57 6.87 -18.33
N TYR A 333 20.27 6.89 -19.45
CA TYR A 333 20.05 5.95 -20.53
C TYR A 333 20.59 4.59 -20.04
N THR A 334 19.70 3.75 -19.48
CA THR A 334 20.04 2.34 -19.34
C THR A 334 20.05 1.79 -20.75
N SER A 335 21.25 1.61 -21.30
CA SER A 335 21.43 0.90 -22.57
C SER A 335 20.71 -0.45 -22.45
N PRO A 336 19.89 -0.84 -23.45
CA PRO A 336 19.24 -2.15 -23.45
C PRO A 336 20.32 -3.21 -23.25
N SER A 337 20.04 -4.17 -22.35
CA SER A 337 20.95 -5.29 -22.08
C SER A 337 21.30 -5.97 -23.40
N PRO A 338 22.56 -6.43 -23.60
CA PRO A 338 22.96 -7.15 -24.81
C PRO A 338 22.07 -8.37 -25.14
N ARG A 339 21.24 -8.82 -24.22
CA ARG A 339 20.25 -9.90 -24.43
C ARG A 339 18.99 -9.44 -25.17
N ASP A 340 18.58 -8.16 -25.07
CA ASP A 340 17.39 -7.64 -25.78
C ASP A 340 17.65 -7.43 -27.29
N GLN A 341 18.91 -7.43 -27.70
CA GLN A 341 19.31 -7.30 -29.12
C GLN A 341 19.34 -8.62 -29.89
N ARG A 342 19.09 -9.78 -29.25
CA ARG A 342 19.10 -11.10 -29.92
C ARG A 342 17.71 -11.64 -30.26
N GLY A 343 16.66 -10.83 -30.16
CA GLY A 343 15.25 -11.20 -30.39
C GLY A 343 14.58 -10.40 -31.51
N SER A 344 15.30 -9.97 -32.55
CA SER A 344 14.72 -9.41 -33.77
C SER A 344 15.09 -10.27 -35.00
#